data_777909773d9fc7037dc325a3b15fb709
#
_entry.id   777909773d9fc7037dc325a3b15fb709
#
_cell.length_a   1.000
_cell.length_b   1.000
_cell.length_c   1.000
_cell.angle_alpha   90.00
_cell.angle_beta   90.00
_cell.angle_gamma   90.00
#
_symmetry.space_group_name_H-M   'P 1'
#
loop_
_entity.id
_entity.type
_entity.pdbx_description
1 polymer ?
#
loop_
_entity_poly.entity_id
_entity_poly.type
_entity_poly.pdbx_seq_one_letter_code
_entity_poly.pdbx_strand_id
1 'polypeptide(L)'
;MSTFNFDEEINRYGTSCVKYDSLGSHFGTEDVLPMWVADMDFKTPPCVINAIKERTEHPILGYTFADDSYYQAICDWQWRRHGWRITPRQIGFLPGIVVGMAYCIKAMTAPGDKILIQSPVYPPFRNLVEKNGRQVVCNSLHNDGTRFQIDFDDLEKKLSEGCKMMLLCNPHNPGGHIWEKDEHQKIAELCHRYGVLVVSDEIHADLALPGNKHLPFACVSETAADHCITLSAPSKT
;
A
#
# COMPACT_ATOMS: atom_id res chain seq x y z
N MET A 1 -8.12 -25.22 17.41
CA MET A 1 -7.71 -24.29 16.34
C MET A 1 -7.90 -25.05 15.04
N SER A 2 -8.65 -24.52 14.07
CA SER A 2 -8.72 -25.14 12.75
C SER A 2 -7.34 -25.00 12.10
N THR A 3 -6.71 -26.11 11.77
CA THR A 3 -5.46 -26.13 11.00
C THR A 3 -5.80 -25.78 9.56
N PHE A 4 -5.26 -24.67 9.05
CA PHE A 4 -5.35 -24.35 7.62
C PHE A 4 -4.43 -25.28 6.84
N ASN A 5 -4.90 -25.79 5.72
CA ASN A 5 -4.08 -26.55 4.78
C ASN A 5 -3.57 -25.60 3.69
N PHE A 6 -2.30 -25.22 3.76
CA PHE A 6 -1.65 -24.37 2.78
C PHE A 6 -1.02 -25.13 1.60
N ASP A 7 -1.04 -26.48 1.65
CA ASP A 7 -0.54 -27.36 0.59
C ASP A 7 -1.66 -27.80 -0.38
N GLU A 8 -2.91 -27.34 -0.14
CA GLU A 8 -4.03 -27.68 -1.00
C GLU A 8 -3.95 -26.89 -2.31
N GLU A 9 -3.81 -27.61 -3.43
CA GLU A 9 -3.87 -27.03 -4.75
C GLU A 9 -5.31 -26.70 -5.14
N ILE A 10 -5.54 -25.44 -5.50
CA ILE A 10 -6.86 -24.93 -5.89
C ILE A 10 -6.81 -24.51 -7.34
N ASN A 11 -7.60 -25.16 -8.19
CA ASN A 11 -7.74 -24.72 -9.57
C ASN A 11 -8.45 -23.38 -9.64
N ARG A 12 -7.80 -22.39 -10.23
CA ARG A 12 -8.31 -21.02 -10.39
C ARG A 12 -8.62 -20.66 -11.84
N TYR A 13 -8.38 -21.58 -12.80
CA TYR A 13 -8.76 -21.38 -14.19
C TYR A 13 -10.28 -21.43 -14.37
N GLY A 14 -10.81 -20.61 -15.28
CA GLY A 14 -12.25 -20.52 -15.55
C GLY A 14 -13.06 -19.82 -14.48
N THR A 15 -12.41 -19.07 -13.59
CA THR A 15 -13.06 -18.30 -12.51
C THR A 15 -13.07 -16.79 -12.76
N SER A 16 -12.68 -16.36 -13.97
CA SER A 16 -12.42 -14.97 -14.33
C SER A 16 -11.27 -14.35 -13.50
N CYS A 17 -10.35 -15.17 -13.04
CA CYS A 17 -9.19 -14.75 -12.28
C CYS A 17 -8.16 -14.10 -13.20
N VAL A 18 -7.86 -12.82 -12.99
CA VAL A 18 -6.89 -12.09 -13.81
C VAL A 18 -5.53 -12.81 -13.84
N LYS A 19 -5.07 -13.34 -12.71
CA LYS A 19 -3.77 -14.00 -12.59
C LYS A 19 -3.64 -15.22 -13.53
N TYR A 20 -4.72 -15.98 -13.73
CA TYR A 20 -4.73 -17.23 -14.50
C TYR A 20 -5.42 -17.12 -15.86
N ASP A 21 -6.59 -16.45 -15.90
CA ASP A 21 -7.43 -16.46 -17.10
C ASP A 21 -7.06 -15.38 -18.13
N SER A 22 -6.11 -14.49 -17.80
CA SER A 22 -5.64 -13.44 -18.73
C SER A 22 -4.20 -13.62 -19.21
N LEU A 23 -3.58 -14.79 -18.99
CA LEU A 23 -2.20 -15.08 -19.37
C LEU A 23 -1.98 -14.90 -20.89
N GLY A 24 -2.82 -15.52 -21.71
CA GLY A 24 -2.73 -15.43 -23.16
C GLY A 24 -2.78 -14.00 -23.70
N SER A 25 -3.67 -13.17 -23.15
CA SER A 25 -3.82 -11.76 -23.55
C SER A 25 -2.68 -10.87 -23.05
N HIS A 26 -2.05 -11.23 -21.93
CA HIS A 26 -1.02 -10.42 -21.28
C HIS A 26 0.41 -10.77 -21.75
N PHE A 27 0.68 -12.07 -21.91
CA PHE A 27 2.01 -12.60 -22.22
C PHE A 27 2.09 -13.25 -23.62
N GLY A 28 0.98 -13.37 -24.34
CA GLY A 28 0.93 -14.05 -25.64
C GLY A 28 1.03 -15.56 -25.57
N THR A 29 1.01 -16.14 -24.38
CA THR A 29 1.05 -17.58 -24.12
C THR A 29 0.36 -17.90 -22.79
N GLU A 30 -0.21 -19.11 -22.69
CA GLU A 30 -0.77 -19.63 -21.44
C GLU A 30 0.20 -20.61 -20.75
N ASP A 31 1.29 -20.99 -21.43
CA ASP A 31 2.31 -21.91 -20.93
C ASP A 31 3.37 -21.17 -20.10
N VAL A 32 2.92 -20.60 -18.99
CA VAL A 32 3.76 -19.89 -18.02
C VAL A 32 3.25 -20.11 -16.60
N LEU A 33 4.16 -20.13 -15.62
CA LEU A 33 3.78 -20.10 -14.20
C LEU A 33 3.40 -18.68 -13.80
N PRO A 34 2.14 -18.41 -13.43
CA PRO A 34 1.69 -17.06 -13.14
C PRO A 34 2.17 -16.58 -11.75
N MET A 35 3.13 -15.64 -11.73
CA MET A 35 3.67 -15.02 -10.53
C MET A 35 3.61 -13.47 -10.58
N TRP A 36 2.73 -12.91 -11.38
CA TRP A 36 2.70 -11.48 -11.72
C TRP A 36 1.65 -10.66 -10.96
N VAL A 37 0.56 -11.28 -10.54
CA VAL A 37 -0.47 -10.63 -9.70
C VAL A 37 -0.28 -11.09 -8.26
N ALA A 38 -0.31 -10.14 -7.34
CA ALA A 38 -0.03 -10.39 -5.93
C ALA A 38 -1.26 -10.82 -5.12
N ASP A 39 -2.16 -11.60 -5.71
CA ASP A 39 -3.22 -12.30 -4.98
C ASP A 39 -2.74 -13.71 -4.58
N MET A 40 -3.10 -14.14 -3.40
CA MET A 40 -2.69 -15.44 -2.87
C MET A 40 -3.50 -16.58 -3.48
N ASP A 41 -2.89 -17.77 -3.57
CA ASP A 41 -3.53 -18.99 -4.07
C ASP A 41 -4.11 -19.84 -2.93
N PHE A 42 -4.15 -19.34 -1.72
CA PHE A 42 -4.72 -20.00 -0.55
C PHE A 42 -6.22 -19.69 -0.40
N LYS A 43 -6.95 -20.62 0.20
CA LYS A 43 -8.35 -20.38 0.58
C LYS A 43 -8.49 -19.19 1.52
N THR A 44 -9.46 -18.35 1.24
CA THR A 44 -9.88 -17.32 2.19
C THR A 44 -10.27 -17.94 3.53
N PRO A 45 -9.85 -17.39 4.66
CA PRO A 45 -10.19 -17.93 5.98
C PRO A 45 -11.71 -18.14 6.16
N PRO A 46 -12.13 -19.27 6.76
CA PRO A 46 -13.55 -19.58 6.92
C PRO A 46 -14.36 -18.49 7.64
N CYS A 47 -13.75 -17.76 8.58
CA CYS A 47 -14.41 -16.67 9.29
C CYS A 47 -14.84 -15.54 8.34
N VAL A 48 -14.03 -15.22 7.33
CA VAL A 48 -14.38 -14.20 6.32
C VAL A 48 -15.53 -14.70 5.43
N ILE A 49 -15.43 -15.94 4.93
CA ILE A 49 -16.47 -16.55 4.08
C ILE A 49 -17.80 -16.66 4.85
N ASN A 50 -17.75 -17.06 6.12
CA ASN A 50 -18.95 -17.19 6.94
C ASN A 50 -19.62 -15.83 7.22
N ALA A 51 -18.84 -14.79 7.50
CA ALA A 51 -19.37 -13.44 7.67
C ALA A 51 -20.09 -12.92 6.41
N ILE A 52 -19.53 -13.21 5.21
CA ILE A 52 -20.17 -12.87 3.94
C ILE A 52 -21.47 -13.63 3.76
N LYS A 53 -21.49 -14.94 4.03
CA LYS A 53 -22.70 -15.76 3.95
C LYS A 53 -23.78 -15.26 4.91
N GLU A 54 -23.44 -15.02 6.15
CA GLU A 54 -24.36 -14.47 7.16
C GLU A 54 -24.95 -13.12 6.71
N ARG A 55 -24.11 -12.23 6.16
CA ARG A 55 -24.59 -10.95 5.65
C ARG A 55 -25.58 -11.12 4.48
N THR A 56 -25.41 -12.13 3.63
CA THR A 56 -26.29 -12.38 2.49
C THR A 56 -27.59 -13.10 2.86
N GLU A 57 -27.72 -13.65 4.06
CA GLU A 57 -28.99 -14.19 4.57
C GLU A 57 -30.05 -13.10 4.70
N HIS A 58 -29.64 -11.85 4.94
CA HIS A 58 -30.55 -10.72 4.90
C HIS A 58 -30.70 -10.23 3.45
N PRO A 59 -31.91 -10.36 2.84
CA PRO A 59 -32.12 -10.20 1.40
C PRO A 59 -32.04 -8.76 0.90
N ILE A 60 -32.02 -7.77 1.80
CA ILE A 60 -31.92 -6.35 1.45
C ILE A 60 -30.53 -5.86 1.75
N LEU A 61 -29.75 -5.54 0.72
CA LEU A 61 -28.37 -5.04 0.87
C LEU A 61 -28.37 -3.54 1.24
N GLY A 62 -29.23 -2.75 0.61
CA GLY A 62 -29.49 -1.35 0.94
C GLY A 62 -28.23 -0.47 1.09
N TYR A 63 -28.39 0.63 1.80
CA TYR A 63 -27.28 1.49 2.22
C TYR A 63 -26.72 0.97 3.53
N THR A 64 -25.41 0.68 3.54
CA THR A 64 -24.70 0.20 4.74
C THR A 64 -23.73 1.29 5.22
N PHE A 65 -23.60 1.47 6.51
CA PHE A 65 -22.61 2.34 7.13
C PHE A 65 -21.58 1.50 7.91
N ALA A 66 -20.38 2.04 8.06
CA ALA A 66 -19.39 1.45 8.95
C ALA A 66 -19.74 1.81 10.40
N ASP A 67 -19.98 0.80 11.21
CA ASP A 67 -20.28 0.97 12.64
C ASP A 67 -19.01 1.05 13.50
N ASP A 68 -19.19 1.24 14.81
CA ASP A 68 -18.08 1.36 15.74
C ASP A 68 -17.21 0.10 15.76
N SER A 69 -17.77 -1.08 15.53
CA SER A 69 -17.03 -2.35 15.52
C SER A 69 -16.05 -2.42 14.36
N TYR A 70 -16.40 -1.86 13.20
CA TYR A 70 -15.52 -1.76 12.04
C TYR A 70 -14.28 -0.89 12.35
N TYR A 71 -14.49 0.30 12.90
CA TYR A 71 -13.38 1.18 13.25
C TYR A 71 -12.53 0.63 14.38
N GLN A 72 -13.16 0.00 15.38
CA GLN A 72 -12.43 -0.63 16.48
C GLN A 72 -11.56 -1.78 15.99
N ALA A 73 -12.05 -2.61 15.07
CA ALA A 73 -11.26 -3.70 14.49
C ALA A 73 -9.99 -3.19 13.79
N ILE A 74 -10.08 -2.06 13.07
CA ILE A 74 -8.91 -1.42 12.43
C ILE A 74 -7.94 -0.90 13.49
N CYS A 75 -8.43 -0.16 14.51
CA CYS A 75 -7.59 0.36 15.58
C CYS A 75 -6.85 -0.76 16.33
N ASP A 76 -7.57 -1.83 16.67
CA ASP A 76 -7.00 -2.99 17.38
C ASP A 76 -5.98 -3.73 16.51
N TRP A 77 -6.21 -3.84 15.20
CA TRP A 77 -5.26 -4.46 14.29
C TRP A 77 -3.97 -3.65 14.22
N GLN A 78 -4.06 -2.36 13.96
CA GLN A 78 -2.89 -1.47 13.89
C GLN A 78 -2.09 -1.50 15.18
N TRP A 79 -2.76 -1.49 16.33
CA TRP A 79 -2.09 -1.59 17.61
C TRP A 79 -1.39 -2.94 17.82
N ARG A 80 -2.10 -4.04 17.61
CA ARG A 80 -1.55 -5.39 17.87
C ARG A 80 -0.43 -5.77 16.91
N ARG A 81 -0.56 -5.42 15.61
CA ARG A 81 0.39 -5.83 14.58
C ARG A 81 1.57 -4.89 14.48
N HIS A 82 1.32 -3.60 14.54
CA HIS A 82 2.31 -2.58 14.20
C HIS A 82 2.67 -1.66 15.38
N GLY A 83 1.97 -1.74 16.52
CA GLY A 83 2.19 -0.86 17.66
C GLY A 83 1.71 0.57 17.41
N TRP A 84 0.88 0.78 16.39
CA TRP A 84 0.37 2.08 15.98
C TRP A 84 -0.99 2.37 16.62
N ARG A 85 -1.05 3.44 17.42
CA ARG A 85 -2.30 3.88 18.08
C ARG A 85 -2.97 4.93 17.21
N ILE A 86 -4.14 4.59 16.70
CA ILE A 86 -5.04 5.48 15.96
C ILE A 86 -6.42 5.48 16.58
N THR A 87 -7.21 6.47 16.25
CA THR A 87 -8.60 6.62 16.68
C THR A 87 -9.54 6.55 15.47
N PRO A 88 -10.82 6.21 15.66
CA PRO A 88 -11.81 6.21 14.58
C PRO A 88 -11.88 7.51 13.77
N ARG A 89 -11.62 8.66 14.40
CA ARG A 89 -11.63 9.97 13.73
C ARG A 89 -10.50 10.17 12.73
N GLN A 90 -9.46 9.36 12.80
CA GLN A 90 -8.31 9.39 11.88
C GLN A 90 -8.47 8.43 10.71
N ILE A 91 -9.58 7.68 10.66
CA ILE A 91 -9.82 6.65 9.64
C ILE A 91 -10.84 7.16 8.63
N GLY A 92 -10.45 7.18 7.35
CA GLY A 92 -11.34 7.41 6.22
C GLY A 92 -11.45 6.16 5.34
N PHE A 93 -12.64 5.88 4.81
CA PHE A 93 -12.85 4.78 3.88
C PHE A 93 -12.61 5.23 2.43
N LEU A 94 -11.87 4.40 1.68
CA LEU A 94 -11.63 4.57 0.25
C LEU A 94 -11.81 3.22 -0.46
N PRO A 95 -12.30 3.19 -1.71
CA PRO A 95 -12.61 1.94 -2.42
C PRO A 95 -11.37 1.22 -2.97
N GLY A 96 -10.18 1.53 -2.49
CA GLY A 96 -8.93 0.88 -2.85
C GLY A 96 -7.74 1.83 -2.82
N ILE A 97 -6.53 1.27 -2.67
CA ILE A 97 -5.30 2.05 -2.47
C ILE A 97 -4.96 2.94 -3.68
N VAL A 98 -5.06 2.40 -4.90
CA VAL A 98 -4.78 3.16 -6.13
C VAL A 98 -5.74 4.34 -6.27
N VAL A 99 -7.02 4.14 -5.95
CA VAL A 99 -8.03 5.22 -5.91
C VAL A 99 -7.72 6.20 -4.78
N GLY A 100 -7.30 5.70 -3.62
CA GLY A 100 -6.87 6.51 -2.48
C GLY A 100 -5.72 7.44 -2.83
N MET A 101 -4.67 6.92 -3.48
CA MET A 101 -3.56 7.75 -3.98
C MET A 101 -4.06 8.85 -4.94
N ALA A 102 -4.96 8.51 -5.88
CA ALA A 102 -5.51 9.49 -6.81
C ALA A 102 -6.30 10.61 -6.09
N TYR A 103 -7.03 10.26 -5.03
CA TYR A 103 -7.75 11.24 -4.22
C TYR A 103 -6.80 12.13 -3.43
N CYS A 104 -5.74 11.57 -2.83
CA CYS A 104 -4.71 12.36 -2.16
C CYS A 104 -4.05 13.35 -3.13
N ILE A 105 -3.66 12.89 -4.33
CA ILE A 105 -3.09 13.74 -5.37
C ILE A 105 -4.04 14.89 -5.71
N LYS A 106 -5.31 14.61 -5.96
CA LYS A 106 -6.30 15.64 -6.36
C LYS A 106 -6.63 16.61 -5.24
N ALA A 107 -6.76 16.12 -4.00
CA ALA A 107 -7.16 16.93 -2.86
C ALA A 107 -6.05 17.83 -2.31
N MET A 108 -4.79 17.34 -2.37
CA MET A 108 -3.66 17.97 -1.67
C MET A 108 -2.67 18.66 -2.61
N THR A 109 -2.90 18.59 -3.93
CA THR A 109 -2.01 19.24 -4.92
C THR A 109 -2.82 19.87 -6.05
N ALA A 110 -2.20 20.81 -6.78
CA ALA A 110 -2.77 21.45 -7.96
C ALA A 110 -2.21 20.83 -9.26
N PRO A 111 -2.90 20.97 -10.42
CA PRO A 111 -2.31 20.64 -11.72
C PRO A 111 -0.97 21.35 -11.93
N GLY A 112 0.03 20.61 -12.43
CA GLY A 112 1.39 21.10 -12.62
C GLY A 112 2.31 20.99 -11.40
N ASP A 113 1.79 20.68 -10.21
CA ASP A 113 2.62 20.44 -9.02
C ASP A 113 3.53 19.21 -9.21
N LYS A 114 4.70 19.29 -8.59
CA LYS A 114 5.69 18.20 -8.58
C LYS A 114 5.38 17.20 -7.47
N ILE A 115 5.32 15.93 -7.85
CA ILE A 115 5.15 14.80 -6.92
C ILE A 115 6.34 13.87 -7.04
N LEU A 116 6.99 13.61 -5.92
CA LEU A 116 8.15 12.73 -5.85
C LEU A 116 7.73 11.27 -5.70
N ILE A 117 8.35 10.42 -6.50
CA ILE A 117 8.29 8.96 -6.39
C ILE A 117 9.70 8.39 -6.35
N GLN A 118 9.86 7.20 -5.83
CA GLN A 118 11.11 6.43 -5.86
C GLN A 118 11.02 5.34 -6.94
N SER A 119 12.05 5.18 -7.78
CA SER A 119 12.03 4.20 -8.89
C SER A 119 13.20 3.23 -8.78
N PRO A 120 12.99 1.91 -9.05
CA PRO A 120 11.73 1.33 -9.54
C PRO A 120 10.64 1.29 -8.47
N VAL A 121 9.39 1.43 -8.87
CA VAL A 121 8.22 1.32 -7.98
C VAL A 121 7.02 0.81 -8.78
N TYR A 122 6.00 0.34 -8.11
CA TYR A 122 4.75 -0.12 -8.69
C TYR A 122 4.20 0.89 -9.73
N PRO A 123 3.97 0.47 -10.99
CA PRO A 123 3.70 1.38 -12.10
C PRO A 123 2.56 2.41 -11.87
N PRO A 124 1.49 2.10 -11.14
CA PRO A 124 0.45 3.08 -10.82
C PRO A 124 0.94 4.34 -10.11
N PHE A 125 2.05 4.31 -9.38
CA PHE A 125 2.60 5.52 -8.75
C PHE A 125 2.87 6.61 -9.78
N ARG A 126 3.64 6.29 -10.83
CA ARG A 126 3.92 7.21 -11.94
C ARG A 126 2.65 7.56 -12.71
N ASN A 127 1.89 6.53 -13.10
CA ASN A 127 0.73 6.69 -13.95
C ASN A 127 -0.34 7.61 -13.33
N LEU A 128 -0.54 7.53 -12.00
CA LEU A 128 -1.50 8.38 -11.30
C LEU A 128 -1.06 9.84 -11.28
N VAL A 129 0.22 10.10 -11.05
CA VAL A 129 0.76 11.47 -11.07
C VAL A 129 0.54 12.10 -12.45
N GLU A 130 0.95 11.42 -13.52
CA GLU A 130 0.85 11.90 -14.89
C GLU A 130 -0.61 12.05 -15.35
N LYS A 131 -1.46 11.04 -15.14
CA LYS A 131 -2.88 11.05 -15.54
C LYS A 131 -3.71 12.10 -14.79
N ASN A 132 -3.24 12.56 -13.64
CA ASN A 132 -3.89 13.65 -12.92
C ASN A 132 -3.27 15.03 -13.22
N GLY A 133 -2.40 15.14 -14.22
CA GLY A 133 -1.81 16.42 -14.65
C GLY A 133 -0.77 16.98 -13.70
N ARG A 134 -0.12 16.14 -12.91
CA ARG A 134 1.01 16.51 -12.05
C ARG A 134 2.33 16.09 -12.70
N GLN A 135 3.43 16.65 -12.22
CA GLN A 135 4.77 16.35 -12.72
C GLN A 135 5.45 15.30 -11.85
N VAL A 136 5.95 14.24 -12.46
CA VAL A 136 6.73 13.22 -11.74
C VAL A 136 8.14 13.72 -11.52
N VAL A 137 8.57 13.72 -10.26
CA VAL A 137 9.98 13.86 -9.86
C VAL A 137 10.43 12.50 -9.34
N CYS A 138 11.52 11.98 -9.89
CA CYS A 138 11.96 10.62 -9.59
C CYS A 138 13.27 10.62 -8.80
N ASN A 139 13.25 10.14 -7.56
CA ASN A 139 14.44 9.76 -6.82
C ASN A 139 14.76 8.29 -7.15
N SER A 140 15.81 8.08 -7.93
CA SER A 140 16.19 6.72 -8.36
C SER A 140 16.85 5.96 -7.23
N LEU A 141 16.29 4.79 -6.93
CA LEU A 141 16.88 3.89 -5.95
C LEU A 141 18.11 3.20 -6.55
N HIS A 142 19.12 3.01 -5.74
CA HIS A 142 20.33 2.27 -6.09
C HIS A 142 20.22 0.82 -5.62
N ASN A 143 20.49 -0.14 -6.49
CA ASN A 143 20.56 -1.55 -6.12
C ASN A 143 22.01 -1.94 -5.86
N ASP A 144 22.35 -2.30 -4.62
CA ASP A 144 23.70 -2.74 -4.24
C ASP A 144 23.96 -4.25 -4.47
N GLY A 145 22.98 -4.95 -5.05
CA GLY A 145 22.99 -6.40 -5.26
C GLY A 145 22.28 -7.20 -4.17
N THR A 146 21.93 -6.57 -3.06
CA THR A 146 21.18 -7.19 -1.95
C THR A 146 19.83 -6.53 -1.74
N ARG A 147 19.75 -5.21 -1.83
CA ARG A 147 18.52 -4.42 -1.67
C ARG A 147 18.60 -3.10 -2.44
N PHE A 148 17.47 -2.46 -2.59
CA PHE A 148 17.41 -1.07 -3.04
C PHE A 148 17.73 -0.12 -1.88
N GLN A 149 18.51 0.91 -2.18
CA GLN A 149 18.91 1.98 -1.25
C GLN A 149 18.47 3.34 -1.76
N ILE A 150 18.21 4.25 -0.84
CA ILE A 150 17.78 5.61 -1.14
C ILE A 150 19.04 6.48 -1.30
N ASP A 151 19.15 7.19 -2.43
CA ASP A 151 20.08 8.29 -2.56
C ASP A 151 19.47 9.53 -1.87
N PHE A 152 19.92 9.78 -0.66
CA PHE A 152 19.39 10.86 0.17
C PHE A 152 19.85 12.25 -0.27
N ASP A 153 21.00 12.37 -0.92
CA ASP A 153 21.49 13.64 -1.44
C ASP A 153 20.64 14.06 -2.65
N ASP A 154 20.36 13.10 -3.55
CA ASP A 154 19.43 13.31 -4.66
C ASP A 154 18.00 13.57 -4.17
N LEU A 155 17.55 12.84 -3.13
CA LEU A 155 16.23 13.05 -2.52
C LEU A 155 16.09 14.49 -1.98
N GLU A 156 17.04 14.96 -1.16
CA GLU A 156 17.02 16.29 -0.59
C GLU A 156 17.04 17.37 -1.67
N LYS A 157 17.90 17.24 -2.67
CA LYS A 157 17.97 18.13 -3.82
C LYS A 157 16.60 18.24 -4.50
N LYS A 158 15.95 17.11 -4.80
CA LYS A 158 14.64 17.08 -5.50
C LYS A 158 13.51 17.65 -4.66
N LEU A 159 13.50 17.39 -3.36
CA LEU A 159 12.51 18.01 -2.46
C LEU A 159 12.67 19.53 -2.41
N SER A 160 13.92 20.04 -2.40
CA SER A 160 14.21 21.49 -2.39
C SER A 160 13.76 22.21 -3.67
N GLU A 161 13.55 21.49 -4.76
CA GLU A 161 13.07 22.01 -6.04
C GLU A 161 11.55 22.25 -6.09
N GLY A 162 10.86 22.14 -4.95
CA GLY A 162 9.45 22.52 -4.80
C GLY A 162 8.46 21.39 -5.03
N CYS A 163 8.79 20.15 -4.66
CA CYS A 163 7.81 19.07 -4.57
C CYS A 163 6.72 19.42 -3.56
N LYS A 164 5.49 18.97 -3.81
CA LYS A 164 4.34 19.16 -2.90
C LYS A 164 3.96 17.89 -2.16
N MET A 165 4.25 16.75 -2.75
CA MET A 165 3.91 15.44 -2.21
C MET A 165 5.00 14.44 -2.54
N MET A 166 5.19 13.46 -1.67
CA MET A 166 5.95 12.24 -1.94
C MET A 166 5.01 11.04 -1.82
N LEU A 167 4.97 10.17 -2.82
CA LEU A 167 4.33 8.88 -2.74
C LEU A 167 5.38 7.86 -2.30
N LEU A 168 5.25 7.32 -1.10
CA LEU A 168 6.15 6.34 -0.51
C LEU A 168 5.53 4.93 -0.58
N CYS A 169 6.27 3.95 -1.08
CA CYS A 169 5.89 2.54 -1.07
C CYS A 169 6.55 1.83 0.11
N ASN A 170 5.78 1.40 1.09
CA ASN A 170 6.26 0.85 2.37
C ASN A 170 5.36 -0.27 2.92
N PRO A 171 5.76 -1.56 2.89
CA PRO A 171 6.96 -2.15 2.29
C PRO A 171 7.10 -1.90 0.79
N HIS A 172 8.33 -1.92 0.29
CA HIS A 172 8.63 -1.50 -1.06
C HIS A 172 8.34 -2.57 -2.11
N ASN A 173 7.56 -2.21 -3.12
CA ASN A 173 7.29 -3.02 -4.33
C ASN A 173 7.87 -2.31 -5.57
N PRO A 174 8.77 -2.92 -6.37
CA PRO A 174 9.08 -4.36 -6.42
C PRO A 174 10.28 -4.81 -5.57
N GLY A 175 10.88 -3.95 -4.77
CA GLY A 175 12.11 -4.25 -4.03
C GLY A 175 11.98 -5.39 -3.01
N GLY A 176 10.77 -5.70 -2.54
CA GLY A 176 10.52 -6.80 -1.63
C GLY A 176 11.18 -6.61 -0.25
N HIS A 177 11.34 -5.37 0.21
CA HIS A 177 11.95 -5.08 1.50
C HIS A 177 11.17 -4.04 2.31
N ILE A 178 11.43 -4.01 3.60
CA ILE A 178 10.94 -3.03 4.56
C ILE A 178 12.03 -1.98 4.74
N TRP A 179 11.67 -0.71 4.68
CA TRP A 179 12.59 0.39 4.97
C TRP A 179 12.99 0.39 6.45
N GLU A 180 14.26 0.69 6.70
CA GLU A 180 14.77 0.80 8.07
C GLU A 180 14.23 2.06 8.76
N LYS A 181 14.19 2.03 10.09
CA LYS A 181 13.71 3.16 10.87
C LYS A 181 14.44 4.46 10.56
N ASP A 182 15.76 4.38 10.42
CA ASP A 182 16.60 5.56 10.16
C ASP A 182 16.35 6.13 8.76
N GLU A 183 16.07 5.27 7.77
CA GLU A 183 15.67 5.70 6.42
C GLU A 183 14.35 6.47 6.47
N HIS A 184 13.35 5.92 7.18
CA HIS A 184 12.06 6.59 7.36
C HIS A 184 12.20 7.91 8.13
N GLN A 185 13.01 7.96 9.19
CA GLN A 185 13.26 9.20 9.94
C GLN A 185 13.86 10.27 9.04
N LYS A 186 14.85 9.91 8.23
CA LYS A 186 15.48 10.86 7.30
C LYS A 186 14.51 11.33 6.22
N ILE A 187 13.67 10.47 5.67
CA ILE A 187 12.58 10.88 4.75
C ILE A 187 11.65 11.87 5.45
N ALA A 188 11.20 11.57 6.67
CA ALA A 188 10.28 12.43 7.42
C ALA A 188 10.88 13.82 7.71
N GLU A 189 12.15 13.87 8.12
CA GLU A 189 12.87 15.12 8.38
C GLU A 189 13.01 15.97 7.10
N LEU A 190 13.40 15.36 6.00
CA LEU A 190 13.53 16.05 4.72
C LEU A 190 12.18 16.54 4.19
N CYS A 191 11.16 15.68 4.17
CA CYS A 191 9.83 16.07 3.73
C CYS A 191 9.25 17.21 4.59
N HIS A 192 9.41 17.15 5.91
CA HIS A 192 8.99 18.22 6.80
C HIS A 192 9.74 19.54 6.53
N ARG A 193 11.07 19.48 6.39
CA ARG A 193 11.91 20.67 6.10
C ARG A 193 11.46 21.41 4.85
N TYR A 194 11.03 20.69 3.84
CA TYR A 194 10.61 21.27 2.56
C TYR A 194 9.09 21.38 2.40
N GLY A 195 8.30 21.11 3.45
CA GLY A 195 6.84 21.21 3.44
C GLY A 195 6.17 20.23 2.49
N VAL A 196 6.70 19.02 2.34
CA VAL A 196 6.23 17.97 1.44
C VAL A 196 5.38 16.96 2.22
N LEU A 197 4.12 16.78 1.79
CA LEU A 197 3.23 15.76 2.37
C LEU A 197 3.66 14.37 1.91
N VAL A 198 3.77 13.41 2.84
CA VAL A 198 4.01 12.00 2.49
C VAL A 198 2.69 11.24 2.40
N VAL A 199 2.46 10.55 1.29
CA VAL A 199 1.39 9.54 1.15
C VAL A 199 2.07 8.17 1.14
N SER A 200 1.96 7.45 2.25
CA SER A 200 2.57 6.13 2.44
C SER A 200 1.60 5.04 2.06
N ASP A 201 1.89 4.33 0.97
CA ASP A 201 1.18 3.11 0.58
C ASP A 201 1.73 1.93 1.37
N GLU A 202 0.96 1.48 2.35
CA GLU A 202 1.32 0.41 3.28
C GLU A 202 0.47 -0.86 3.06
N ILE A 203 0.01 -1.07 1.82
CA ILE A 203 -0.82 -2.24 1.46
C ILE A 203 -0.15 -3.59 1.77
N HIS A 204 1.18 -3.64 1.81
CA HIS A 204 1.95 -4.84 2.08
C HIS A 204 2.42 -4.97 3.55
N ALA A 205 1.95 -4.11 4.44
CA ALA A 205 2.39 -4.05 5.85
C ALA A 205 2.33 -5.40 6.59
N ASP A 206 1.27 -6.17 6.36
CA ASP A 206 1.05 -7.45 7.03
C ASP A 206 1.79 -8.65 6.38
N LEU A 207 2.48 -8.43 5.25
CA LEU A 207 3.25 -9.47 4.53
C LEU A 207 4.72 -9.53 4.96
N ALA A 208 5.08 -8.91 6.08
CA ALA A 208 6.44 -9.01 6.62
C ALA A 208 6.80 -10.48 6.91
N LEU A 209 7.92 -10.94 6.32
CA LEU A 209 8.41 -12.30 6.52
C LEU A 209 8.85 -12.50 7.98
N PRO A 210 8.86 -13.77 8.49
CA PRO A 210 9.30 -14.08 9.84
C PRO A 210 10.65 -13.44 10.18
N GLY A 211 10.76 -12.85 11.37
CA GLY A 211 11.94 -12.12 11.82
C GLY A 211 11.96 -10.64 11.45
N ASN A 212 11.07 -10.19 10.55
CA ASN A 212 10.93 -8.78 10.17
C ASN A 212 9.63 -8.19 10.73
N LYS A 213 9.63 -6.90 10.96
CA LYS A 213 8.46 -6.17 11.42
C LYS A 213 8.29 -4.89 10.62
N HIS A 214 7.10 -4.72 10.04
CA HIS A 214 6.74 -3.45 9.41
C HIS A 214 6.66 -2.34 10.46
N LEU A 215 7.21 -1.19 10.12
CA LEU A 215 7.08 0.06 10.88
C LEU A 215 6.23 1.02 10.06
N PRO A 216 5.00 1.37 10.50
CA PRO A 216 4.22 2.40 9.83
C PRO A 216 4.99 3.72 9.78
N PHE A 217 4.96 4.40 8.64
CA PHE A 217 5.69 5.66 8.48
C PHE A 217 5.27 6.69 9.53
N ALA A 218 4.00 6.75 9.86
CA ALA A 218 3.46 7.62 10.91
C ALA A 218 4.04 7.36 12.32
N CYS A 219 4.67 6.19 12.55
CA CYS A 219 5.21 5.82 13.86
C CYS A 219 6.67 6.20 14.05
N VAL A 220 7.35 6.77 13.05
CA VAL A 220 8.79 7.04 13.17
C VAL A 220 9.10 8.31 13.97
N SER A 221 8.19 9.29 13.93
CA SER A 221 8.28 10.53 14.71
C SER A 221 6.93 11.25 14.78
N GLU A 222 6.76 12.20 15.70
CA GLU A 222 5.58 13.08 15.72
C GLU A 222 5.44 13.87 14.43
N THR A 223 6.55 14.36 13.90
CA THR A 223 6.58 15.06 12.61
C THR A 223 6.07 14.20 11.46
N ALA A 224 6.44 12.93 11.42
CA ALA A 224 5.91 12.01 10.42
C ALA A 224 4.41 11.79 10.59
N ALA A 225 3.92 11.64 11.82
CA ALA A 225 2.50 11.47 12.12
C ALA A 225 1.66 12.66 11.64
N ASP A 226 2.16 13.87 11.81
CA ASP A 226 1.44 15.10 11.46
C ASP A 226 1.48 15.43 9.96
N HIS A 227 2.44 14.86 9.23
CA HIS A 227 2.69 15.20 7.82
C HIS A 227 2.57 13.99 6.88
N CYS A 228 1.80 12.96 7.26
CA CYS A 228 1.55 11.84 6.35
C CYS A 228 0.08 11.42 6.29
N ILE A 229 -0.24 10.78 5.16
CA ILE A 229 -1.47 9.99 4.98
C ILE A 229 -1.04 8.57 4.72
N THR A 230 -1.48 7.64 5.56
CA THR A 230 -1.22 6.21 5.38
C THR A 230 -2.39 5.55 4.65
N LEU A 231 -2.11 4.82 3.59
CA LEU A 231 -3.07 4.00 2.86
C LEU A 231 -2.83 2.53 3.18
N SER A 232 -3.84 1.85 3.70
CA SER A 232 -3.76 0.45 4.09
C SER A 232 -5.07 -0.28 3.79
N ALA A 233 -5.01 -1.59 3.60
CA ALA A 233 -6.19 -2.43 3.42
C ALA A 233 -5.86 -3.90 3.76
N PRO A 234 -6.85 -4.72 4.17
CA PRO A 234 -6.63 -6.15 4.45
C PRO A 234 -6.58 -7.01 3.18
N SER A 235 -6.74 -6.43 1.99
CA SER A 235 -6.97 -7.16 0.75
C SER A 235 -5.76 -7.94 0.19
N LYS A 236 -4.58 -7.74 0.75
CA LYS A 236 -3.35 -8.45 0.35
C LYS A 236 -2.95 -9.56 1.34
N THR A 237 -3.60 -9.63 2.49
CA THR A 237 -3.35 -10.62 3.56
C THR A 237 -4.40 -11.69 3.66
#